data_a25f67bacc828ef0b8cc0027f80599bc
#
_entry.id   a25f67bacc828ef0b8cc0027f80599bc
#
_cell.length_a   1.000
_cell.length_b   1.000
_cell.length_c   1.000
_cell.angle_alpha   90.00
_cell.angle_beta   90.00
_cell.angle_gamma   90.00
#
_symmetry.space_group_name_H-M   'P 1'
#
loop_
_entity.id
_entity.type
_entity.pdbx_description
1 polymer ?
#
loop_
_entity_poly.entity_id
_entity_poly.type
_entity_poly.pdbx_seq_one_letter_code
_entity_poly.pdbx_strand_id
1 'polypeptide(L)'
;MHLLRVQVPDFRGLKNIDITFEKDFVPKIFPLGSQNGGGKSTLLQLIFVLLHCSGDYNKKIFLENLLHGFKISDEEDKRVLAIIDIWDGQKNVKLQFISHKDFFIKELLPLDIKNETIDTLCFSGLKQLEILRNNIDYLESQDMDSYDEIIKACQKFEDLEVIYRGSIEYLKSQNMKYICNYSSDRNSDYHQDEALLCHINNINGKEVGDFLTKLSNKIFLAAPSTQVFLFLPPDSRRLLFSNSSKADKNYYGILASARFELKGLFTYDFLAVKLLIKSFKDARDRDFREAIKTGSYGNSYQSLINDLNLLLGNKRINLNEDFSGVNFQLYNNGETIELYPEDLSHGELKRLSIYIWLKSRNIKDAIVLMDEVEIAFHPDWQYQIISDLQEWAPSNQYILATHSYALCEALTPAHVKEIEPKLIKQKS
;
A
#
# COMPACT_ATOMS: atom_id res chain seq x y z
N MET A 1 13.87 -7.62 0.48
CA MET A 1 13.08 -7.56 1.74
C MET A 1 12.06 -8.68 1.75
N HIS A 2 11.76 -9.26 2.95
CA HIS A 2 10.74 -10.31 3.09
C HIS A 2 9.91 -10.05 4.34
N LEU A 3 8.62 -10.27 4.26
CA LEU A 3 7.72 -10.36 5.40
C LEU A 3 7.93 -11.73 6.06
N LEU A 4 8.25 -11.75 7.35
CA LEU A 4 8.49 -12.99 8.09
C LEU A 4 7.30 -13.41 8.94
N ARG A 5 6.63 -12.45 9.56
CA ARG A 5 5.49 -12.72 10.44
C ARG A 5 4.56 -11.52 10.52
N VAL A 6 3.28 -11.77 10.62
CA VAL A 6 2.26 -10.76 10.89
C VAL A 6 1.36 -11.23 12.00
N GLN A 7 1.21 -10.42 13.04
CA GLN A 7 0.29 -10.62 14.13
C GLN A 7 -0.69 -9.46 14.20
N VAL A 8 -1.99 -9.75 14.24
CA VAL A 8 -3.05 -8.78 14.41
C VAL A 8 -3.97 -9.27 15.52
N PRO A 9 -3.88 -8.69 16.75
CA PRO A 9 -4.69 -9.13 17.88
C PRO A 9 -6.19 -8.96 17.63
N ASP A 10 -6.59 -7.74 17.27
CA ASP A 10 -7.98 -7.43 16.93
C ASP A 10 -8.05 -6.15 16.10
N PHE A 11 -8.48 -6.28 14.84
CA PHE A 11 -8.72 -5.16 13.95
C PHE A 11 -9.90 -5.44 13.03
N ARG A 12 -10.96 -4.64 13.12
CA ARG A 12 -12.22 -4.80 12.36
C ARG A 12 -12.80 -6.21 12.50
N GLY A 13 -12.44 -7.06 11.73
CA GLY A 13 -12.91 -8.42 11.84
C GLY A 13 -11.78 -9.43 11.88
N LEU A 14 -10.52 -9.02 11.85
CA LEU A 14 -9.37 -9.87 12.12
C LEU A 14 -9.22 -10.05 13.63
N LYS A 15 -9.15 -11.29 14.11
CA LYS A 15 -8.97 -11.61 15.54
C LYS A 15 -7.90 -12.66 15.69
N ASN A 16 -6.93 -12.41 16.58
CA ASN A 16 -5.85 -13.34 16.93
C ASN A 16 -5.11 -13.91 15.70
N ILE A 17 -4.90 -13.07 14.69
CA ILE A 17 -4.13 -13.47 13.52
C ILE A 17 -2.66 -13.58 13.91
N ASP A 18 -2.04 -14.70 13.53
CA ASP A 18 -0.61 -14.94 13.68
C ASP A 18 -0.13 -15.83 12.53
N ILE A 19 0.54 -15.23 11.55
CA ILE A 19 0.96 -15.91 10.32
C ILE A 19 2.45 -15.71 10.13
N THR A 20 3.16 -16.82 9.89
CA THR A 20 4.60 -16.84 9.59
C THR A 20 4.83 -17.19 8.14
N PHE A 21 5.80 -16.52 7.52
CA PHE A 21 6.24 -16.72 6.13
C PHE A 21 7.73 -17.10 6.14
N GLU A 22 8.04 -18.29 5.70
CA GLU A 22 9.39 -18.84 5.71
C GLU A 22 10.24 -18.18 4.60
N LYS A 23 11.32 -17.51 4.99
CA LYS A 23 12.18 -16.78 4.04
C LYS A 23 12.93 -17.66 3.05
N ASP A 24 13.17 -18.93 3.44
CA ASP A 24 14.00 -19.89 2.69
C ASP A 24 13.17 -20.78 1.76
N PHE A 25 11.84 -20.60 1.72
CA PHE A 25 10.96 -21.34 0.81
C PHE A 25 11.17 -20.89 -0.64
N VAL A 26 11.12 -21.89 -1.53
CA VAL A 26 11.18 -21.69 -2.99
C VAL A 26 10.00 -22.42 -3.63
N PRO A 27 9.13 -21.71 -4.38
CA PRO A 27 9.09 -20.27 -4.60
C PRO A 27 8.68 -19.49 -3.33
N LYS A 28 9.03 -18.21 -3.27
CA LYS A 28 8.61 -17.32 -2.17
C LYS A 28 7.18 -16.81 -2.39
N ILE A 29 6.26 -17.73 -2.53
CA ILE A 29 4.84 -17.47 -2.85
C ILE A 29 3.98 -18.16 -1.79
N PHE A 30 3.13 -17.37 -1.12
CA PHE A 30 2.33 -17.81 0.01
C PHE A 30 0.84 -17.50 -0.23
N PRO A 31 0.05 -18.48 -0.64
CA PRO A 31 -1.40 -18.35 -0.66
C PRO A 31 -1.96 -18.18 0.75
N LEU A 32 -2.90 -17.26 0.93
CA LEU A 32 -3.70 -17.08 2.12
C LEU A 32 -5.09 -17.67 1.87
N GLY A 33 -5.36 -18.84 2.45
CA GLY A 33 -6.67 -19.48 2.41
C GLY A 33 -7.55 -19.05 3.58
N SER A 34 -8.82 -18.88 3.36
CA SER A 34 -9.87 -18.83 4.39
C SER A 34 -11.25 -18.94 3.74
N GLN A 35 -12.26 -19.19 4.54
CA GLN A 35 -13.66 -19.04 4.11
C GLN A 35 -13.99 -17.60 3.72
N ASN A 36 -15.10 -17.41 2.99
CA ASN A 36 -15.61 -16.08 2.68
C ASN A 36 -15.82 -15.26 3.98
N GLY A 37 -15.42 -14.00 3.94
CA GLY A 37 -15.48 -13.13 5.12
C GLY A 37 -14.38 -13.37 6.16
N GLY A 38 -13.40 -14.26 5.93
CA GLY A 38 -12.28 -14.53 6.85
C GLY A 38 -11.29 -13.35 7.02
N GLY A 39 -11.43 -12.28 6.22
CA GLY A 39 -10.65 -11.05 6.39
C GLY A 39 -9.35 -11.00 5.60
N LYS A 40 -9.14 -11.89 4.61
CA LYS A 40 -7.92 -11.91 3.76
C LYS A 40 -7.60 -10.54 3.15
N SER A 41 -8.56 -9.95 2.43
CA SER A 41 -8.41 -8.62 1.80
C SER A 41 -8.14 -7.52 2.83
N THR A 42 -8.82 -7.57 3.99
CA THR A 42 -8.58 -6.64 5.10
C THR A 42 -7.17 -6.76 5.64
N LEU A 43 -6.65 -7.98 5.76
CA LEU A 43 -5.27 -8.22 6.23
C LEU A 43 -4.24 -7.66 5.24
N LEU A 44 -4.40 -7.94 3.93
CA LEU A 44 -3.48 -7.41 2.93
C LEU A 44 -3.49 -5.88 2.90
N GLN A 45 -4.67 -5.27 2.96
CA GLN A 45 -4.81 -3.81 2.99
C GLN A 45 -4.20 -3.21 4.27
N LEU A 46 -4.38 -3.84 5.43
CA LEU A 46 -3.76 -3.42 6.68
C LEU A 46 -2.22 -3.44 6.57
N ILE A 47 -1.65 -4.56 6.12
CA ILE A 47 -0.20 -4.70 5.91
C ILE A 47 0.31 -3.63 4.95
N PHE A 48 -0.36 -3.48 3.80
CA PHE A 48 0.04 -2.51 2.78
C PHE A 48 0.04 -1.09 3.32
N VAL A 49 -1.06 -0.63 3.94
CA VAL A 49 -1.17 0.75 4.42
C VAL A 49 -0.18 1.01 5.55
N LEU A 50 -0.03 0.08 6.52
CA LEU A 50 0.92 0.24 7.61
C LEU A 50 2.36 0.36 7.09
N LEU A 51 2.78 -0.49 6.15
CA LEU A 51 4.16 -0.52 5.69
C LEU A 51 4.45 0.51 4.58
N HIS A 52 3.46 0.80 3.71
CA HIS A 52 3.64 1.73 2.59
C HIS A 52 3.47 3.19 2.99
N CYS A 53 2.58 3.48 3.95
CA CYS A 53 2.23 4.85 4.31
C CYS A 53 3.02 5.38 5.52
N SER A 54 3.52 4.53 6.43
CA SER A 54 4.23 4.98 7.63
C SER A 54 5.59 5.64 7.36
N GLY A 55 6.15 5.47 6.16
CA GLY A 55 7.42 6.09 5.73
C GLY A 55 7.28 7.46 5.09
N ASP A 56 6.06 7.88 4.73
CA ASP A 56 5.80 9.07 3.93
C ASP A 56 4.66 9.90 4.55
N TYR A 57 5.00 11.13 4.95
CA TYR A 57 4.06 12.04 5.59
C TYR A 57 2.82 12.32 4.74
N ASN A 58 2.99 12.50 3.42
CA ASN A 58 1.89 12.81 2.51
C ASN A 58 0.84 11.69 2.39
N LYS A 59 1.18 10.49 2.87
CA LYS A 59 0.29 9.32 2.84
C LYS A 59 -0.45 9.06 4.15
N LYS A 60 -0.31 9.92 5.15
CA LYS A 60 -0.98 9.77 6.47
C LYS A 60 -2.48 9.64 6.36
N ILE A 61 -3.10 10.37 5.45
CA ILE A 61 -4.55 10.32 5.22
C ILE A 61 -5.08 8.90 4.99
N PHE A 62 -4.31 8.02 4.35
CA PHE A 62 -4.70 6.64 4.13
C PHE A 62 -4.68 5.81 5.42
N LEU A 63 -3.76 6.11 6.34
CA LEU A 63 -3.73 5.53 7.69
C LEU A 63 -4.91 6.02 8.52
N GLU A 64 -5.18 7.32 8.53
CA GLU A 64 -6.33 7.92 9.19
C GLU A 64 -7.64 7.30 8.70
N ASN A 65 -7.82 7.18 7.39
CA ASN A 65 -8.97 6.54 6.78
C ASN A 65 -9.11 5.05 7.15
N LEU A 66 -7.99 4.32 7.18
CA LEU A 66 -7.98 2.92 7.57
C LEU A 66 -8.37 2.74 9.05
N LEU A 67 -7.83 3.58 9.93
CA LEU A 67 -7.96 3.48 11.38
C LEU A 67 -9.26 4.10 11.91
N HIS A 68 -9.98 4.85 11.10
CA HIS A 68 -11.22 5.48 11.52
C HIS A 68 -12.17 4.49 12.22
N GLY A 69 -12.50 4.80 13.48
CA GLY A 69 -13.33 3.97 14.35
C GLY A 69 -12.58 2.78 15.00
N PHE A 70 -11.25 2.75 14.95
CA PHE A 70 -10.44 1.85 15.76
C PHE A 70 -10.24 2.49 17.13
N LYS A 71 -10.93 1.97 18.17
CA LYS A 71 -11.00 2.58 19.50
C LYS A 71 -10.16 1.78 20.50
N ILE A 72 -9.46 2.47 21.39
CA ILE A 72 -8.86 1.90 22.59
C ILE A 72 -9.94 1.73 23.66
N SER A 73 -9.90 0.63 24.41
CA SER A 73 -10.81 0.41 25.55
C SER A 73 -10.70 1.54 26.56
N ASP A 74 -11.83 1.86 27.24
CA ASP A 74 -11.83 2.94 28.24
C ASP A 74 -10.91 2.63 29.45
N GLU A 75 -10.65 1.34 29.70
CA GLU A 75 -9.80 0.82 30.77
C GLU A 75 -8.32 0.74 30.39
N GLU A 76 -7.97 0.92 29.10
CA GLU A 76 -6.60 0.81 28.58
C GLU A 76 -6.13 2.14 28.03
N ASP A 77 -4.83 2.40 28.12
CA ASP A 77 -4.18 3.62 27.57
C ASP A 77 -3.57 3.38 26.19
N LYS A 78 -3.41 2.12 25.82
CA LYS A 78 -2.81 1.70 24.55
C LYS A 78 -3.41 0.42 24.03
N ARG A 79 -3.39 0.26 22.71
CA ARG A 79 -3.84 -0.97 22.04
C ARG A 79 -2.92 -1.33 20.89
N VAL A 80 -2.45 -2.57 20.86
CA VAL A 80 -1.63 -3.07 19.76
C VAL A 80 -2.52 -3.31 18.56
N LEU A 81 -2.18 -2.64 17.44
CA LEU A 81 -2.87 -2.81 16.16
C LEU A 81 -2.30 -4.00 15.38
N ALA A 82 -0.98 -4.02 15.20
CA ALA A 82 -0.29 -5.07 14.48
C ALA A 82 1.19 -5.17 14.90
N ILE A 83 1.75 -6.36 14.79
CA ILE A 83 3.18 -6.63 14.93
C ILE A 83 3.64 -7.29 13.63
N ILE A 84 4.67 -6.73 13.00
CA ILE A 84 5.16 -7.15 11.70
C ILE A 84 6.66 -7.37 11.76
N ASP A 85 7.12 -8.57 11.46
CA ASP A 85 8.53 -8.91 11.37
C ASP A 85 8.99 -8.90 9.91
N ILE A 86 10.03 -8.13 9.61
CA ILE A 86 10.58 -7.92 8.27
C ILE A 86 12.05 -8.35 8.24
N TRP A 87 12.43 -9.15 7.26
CA TRP A 87 13.82 -9.37 6.88
C TRP A 87 14.27 -8.27 5.91
N ASP A 88 15.24 -7.45 6.31
CA ASP A 88 15.70 -6.31 5.51
C ASP A 88 16.77 -6.67 4.46
N GLY A 89 17.24 -7.91 4.48
CA GLY A 89 18.36 -8.46 3.71
C GLY A 89 19.55 -8.83 4.58
N GLN A 90 19.63 -8.32 5.83
CA GLN A 90 20.72 -8.55 6.76
C GLN A 90 20.23 -9.04 8.13
N LYS A 91 19.16 -8.44 8.64
CA LYS A 91 18.62 -8.70 9.98
C LYS A 91 17.09 -8.72 10.00
N ASN A 92 16.56 -9.32 11.06
CA ASN A 92 15.13 -9.26 11.34
C ASN A 92 14.82 -7.94 12.08
N VAL A 93 13.88 -7.18 11.52
CA VAL A 93 13.37 -5.92 12.07
C VAL A 93 11.92 -6.14 12.48
N LYS A 94 11.61 -5.90 13.74
CA LYS A 94 10.26 -6.01 14.28
C LYS A 94 9.63 -4.62 14.37
N LEU A 95 8.50 -4.46 13.72
CA LEU A 95 7.66 -3.26 13.73
C LEU A 95 6.41 -3.55 14.56
N GLN A 96 6.18 -2.77 15.61
CA GLN A 96 4.99 -2.86 16.43
C GLN A 96 4.20 -1.56 16.33
N PHE A 97 3.05 -1.61 15.68
CA PHE A 97 2.11 -0.50 15.56
C PHE A 97 1.18 -0.50 16.75
N ILE A 98 1.20 0.59 17.52
CA ILE A 98 0.46 0.72 18.78
C ILE A 98 -0.33 2.01 18.71
N SER A 99 -1.62 1.93 18.99
CA SER A 99 -2.45 3.09 19.23
C SER A 99 -2.37 3.49 20.70
N HIS A 100 -2.27 4.79 20.94
CA HIS A 100 -2.24 5.40 22.26
C HIS A 100 -3.32 6.46 22.38
N LYS A 101 -3.93 6.59 23.57
CA LYS A 101 -4.74 7.77 23.90
C LYS A 101 -3.84 8.99 23.95
N ASP A 102 -4.36 10.13 23.53
CA ASP A 102 -3.60 11.36 23.33
C ASP A 102 -2.93 11.86 24.63
N PHE A 103 -3.55 11.64 25.80
CA PHE A 103 -3.00 12.03 27.10
C PHE A 103 -1.78 11.19 27.56
N PHE A 104 -1.59 9.99 27.04
CA PHE A 104 -0.50 9.09 27.45
C PHE A 104 0.89 9.66 27.15
N ILE A 105 1.00 10.58 26.24
CA ILE A 105 2.27 11.20 25.86
C ILE A 105 2.82 12.14 26.93
N LYS A 106 1.95 12.70 27.75
CA LYS A 106 2.36 13.46 28.92
C LYS A 106 3.27 12.65 29.86
N GLU A 107 3.05 11.34 29.94
CA GLU A 107 3.87 10.42 30.75
C GLU A 107 5.18 10.04 30.06
N LEU A 108 5.22 10.07 28.73
CA LEU A 108 6.41 9.74 27.95
C LEU A 108 7.42 10.91 27.85
N LEU A 109 6.99 12.14 28.18
CA LEU A 109 7.87 13.30 28.12
C LEU A 109 8.72 13.40 29.40
N PRO A 110 10.00 13.81 29.28
CA PRO A 110 10.85 14.11 30.44
C PRO A 110 10.19 15.13 31.39
N LEU A 111 10.43 15.00 32.72
CA LEU A 111 9.80 15.81 33.73
C LEU A 111 10.07 17.32 33.59
N ASP A 112 11.17 17.70 33.00
CA ASP A 112 11.61 19.06 32.70
C ASP A 112 10.79 19.75 31.60
N ILE A 113 10.08 18.98 30.79
CA ILE A 113 9.20 19.48 29.72
C ILE A 113 7.73 19.54 30.22
N LYS A 114 7.42 19.02 31.41
CA LYS A 114 6.06 18.94 31.97
C LYS A 114 5.52 20.25 32.55
N ASN A 115 5.90 21.42 32.02
CA ASN A 115 5.37 22.70 32.46
C ASN A 115 3.92 22.94 31.95
N GLU A 116 3.18 23.82 32.64
CA GLU A 116 1.73 24.08 32.50
C GLU A 116 1.20 24.31 31.04
N THR A 117 2.08 24.67 30.12
CA THR A 117 1.78 24.84 28.69
C THR A 117 1.58 23.54 27.95
N ILE A 118 1.92 22.38 28.51
CA ILE A 118 1.90 21.06 27.88
C ILE A 118 0.48 20.47 27.85
N ASP A 119 -0.45 20.98 28.66
CA ASP A 119 -1.84 20.50 28.68
C ASP A 119 -2.57 20.64 27.34
N THR A 120 -2.04 21.50 26.46
CA THR A 120 -2.53 21.68 25.09
C THR A 120 -1.67 21.00 24.01
N LEU A 121 -0.57 20.33 24.42
CA LEU A 121 0.44 19.82 23.51
C LEU A 121 0.32 18.30 23.33
N CYS A 122 -0.86 17.89 23.01
CA CYS A 122 -1.15 16.54 22.52
C CYS A 122 -0.56 16.31 21.12
N PHE A 123 -0.57 15.10 20.60
CA PHE A 123 -0.21 14.81 19.18
C PHE A 123 -1.04 15.62 18.16
N SER A 124 -2.22 16.09 18.55
CA SER A 124 -2.93 17.15 17.82
C SER A 124 -2.06 18.38 17.59
N GLY A 125 -1.12 18.64 18.46
CA GLY A 125 -0.18 19.72 18.31
C GLY A 125 0.85 19.52 17.20
N LEU A 126 1.33 18.29 16.90
CA LEU A 126 2.16 18.05 15.71
C LEU A 126 1.39 18.40 14.43
N LYS A 127 0.09 18.10 14.40
CA LYS A 127 -0.81 18.51 13.33
C LYS A 127 -0.98 20.04 13.29
N GLN A 128 -1.06 20.69 14.45
CA GLN A 128 -1.11 22.15 14.55
C GLN A 128 0.17 22.84 14.09
N LEU A 129 1.35 22.29 14.43
CA LEU A 129 2.62 22.78 13.92
C LEU A 129 2.69 22.74 12.41
N GLU A 130 2.22 21.67 11.83
CA GLU A 130 2.18 21.52 10.38
C GLU A 130 1.22 22.50 9.72
N ILE A 131 0.02 22.69 10.29
CA ILE A 131 -0.95 23.69 9.85
C ILE A 131 -0.34 25.09 9.95
N LEU A 132 0.34 25.39 11.06
CA LEU A 132 1.01 26.68 11.26
C LEU A 132 2.14 26.89 10.24
N ARG A 133 2.93 25.87 9.95
CA ARG A 133 4.00 25.92 8.95
C ARG A 133 3.44 26.21 7.57
N ASN A 134 2.41 25.48 7.17
CA ASN A 134 1.75 25.70 5.89
C ASN A 134 1.11 27.09 5.80
N ASN A 135 0.58 27.61 6.91
CA ASN A 135 0.02 28.98 6.97
C ASN A 135 1.12 30.04 6.90
N ILE A 136 2.28 29.84 7.52
CA ILE A 136 3.44 30.72 7.40
C ILE A 136 3.94 30.75 5.95
N ASP A 137 4.16 29.57 5.35
CA ASP A 137 4.56 29.46 3.95
C ASP A 137 3.55 30.15 3.00
N TYR A 138 2.24 30.05 3.31
CA TYR A 138 1.18 30.73 2.55
C TYR A 138 1.20 32.24 2.74
N LEU A 139 1.34 32.72 3.97
CA LEU A 139 1.39 34.17 4.31
C LEU A 139 2.64 34.82 3.69
N GLU A 140 3.79 34.16 3.74
CA GLU A 140 5.01 34.63 3.09
C GLU A 140 4.87 34.72 1.57
N SER A 141 4.03 33.88 0.95
CA SER A 141 3.78 33.89 -0.49
C SER A 141 2.82 35.00 -0.97
N GLN A 142 2.08 35.63 -0.04
CA GLN A 142 1.00 36.56 -0.40
C GLN A 142 1.39 38.05 -0.36
N ASP A 143 2.65 38.41 -0.06
CA ASP A 143 3.11 39.82 -0.04
C ASP A 143 2.19 40.77 0.78
N MET A 144 1.60 40.26 1.89
CA MET A 144 0.59 41.00 2.67
C MET A 144 1.21 41.89 3.76
N ASP A 145 0.65 43.11 3.88
CA ASP A 145 1.05 44.16 4.81
C ASP A 145 0.92 43.86 6.31
N SER A 146 0.66 42.62 6.73
CA SER A 146 0.53 42.24 8.15
C SER A 146 1.78 41.56 8.71
N TYR A 147 2.90 42.27 8.70
CA TYR A 147 4.17 41.83 9.32
C TYR A 147 4.00 41.34 10.77
N ASP A 148 3.12 41.96 11.54
CA ASP A 148 2.85 41.63 12.95
C ASP A 148 2.17 40.26 13.12
N GLU A 149 1.32 39.84 12.22
CA GLU A 149 0.66 38.51 12.25
C GLU A 149 1.63 37.40 11.87
N ILE A 150 2.49 37.65 10.90
CA ILE A 150 3.56 36.75 10.49
C ILE A 150 4.54 36.55 11.65
N ILE A 151 5.00 37.64 12.28
CA ILE A 151 5.94 37.55 13.43
C ILE A 151 5.33 36.77 14.59
N LYS A 152 4.06 37.00 14.94
CA LYS A 152 3.38 36.25 16.00
C LYS A 152 3.21 34.77 15.65
N ALA A 153 2.91 34.46 14.38
CA ALA A 153 2.81 33.08 13.90
C ALA A 153 4.19 32.36 13.95
N CYS A 154 5.26 33.04 13.54
CA CYS A 154 6.62 32.53 13.60
C CYS A 154 7.09 32.29 15.05
N GLN A 155 6.86 33.24 15.95
CA GLN A 155 7.21 33.05 17.37
C GLN A 155 6.48 31.86 17.99
N LYS A 156 5.16 31.75 17.75
CA LYS A 156 4.38 30.61 18.22
C LYS A 156 4.86 29.28 17.62
N PHE A 157 5.30 29.31 16.36
CA PHE A 157 5.88 28.14 15.70
C PHE A 157 7.20 27.73 16.33
N GLU A 158 8.11 28.69 16.58
CA GLU A 158 9.42 28.43 17.22
C GLU A 158 9.27 27.83 18.60
N ASP A 159 8.40 28.40 19.46
CA ASP A 159 8.14 27.88 20.80
C ASP A 159 7.61 26.45 20.78
N LEU A 160 6.65 26.18 19.90
CA LEU A 160 6.09 24.85 19.69
C LEU A 160 7.14 23.89 19.09
N GLU A 161 7.96 24.34 18.15
CA GLU A 161 8.99 23.51 17.53
C GLU A 161 10.02 23.00 18.55
N VAL A 162 10.44 23.84 19.50
CA VAL A 162 11.38 23.44 20.56
C VAL A 162 10.82 22.28 21.39
N ILE A 163 9.56 22.39 21.81
CA ILE A 163 8.90 21.36 22.62
C ILE A 163 8.75 20.07 21.82
N TYR A 164 8.33 20.16 20.55
CA TYR A 164 8.16 18.98 19.70
C TYR A 164 9.47 18.33 19.31
N ARG A 165 10.52 19.11 19.11
CA ARG A 165 11.85 18.56 18.84
C ARG A 165 12.31 17.68 20.00
N GLY A 166 12.12 18.13 21.24
CA GLY A 166 12.39 17.34 22.45
C GLY A 166 11.56 16.04 22.48
N SER A 167 10.28 16.13 22.19
CA SER A 167 9.38 14.96 22.15
C SER A 167 9.77 13.97 21.05
N ILE A 168 10.11 14.45 19.86
CA ILE A 168 10.58 13.61 18.75
C ILE A 168 11.91 12.94 19.08
N GLU A 169 12.84 13.65 19.71
CA GLU A 169 14.13 13.09 20.14
C GLU A 169 13.95 12.03 21.23
N TYR A 170 13.04 12.27 22.16
CA TYR A 170 12.67 11.27 23.15
C TYR A 170 12.08 10.01 22.51
N LEU A 171 11.10 10.13 21.63
CA LEU A 171 10.54 8.99 20.91
C LEU A 171 11.61 8.21 20.12
N LYS A 172 12.53 8.92 19.47
CA LYS A 172 13.68 8.30 18.79
C LYS A 172 14.59 7.54 19.75
N SER A 173 14.83 8.07 20.96
CA SER A 173 15.64 7.39 21.99
C SER A 173 14.99 6.09 22.45
N GLN A 174 13.67 6.00 22.40
CA GLN A 174 12.88 4.81 22.71
C GLN A 174 12.64 3.90 21.49
N ASN A 175 13.28 4.16 20.36
CA ASN A 175 13.05 3.48 19.08
C ASN A 175 11.57 3.54 18.62
N MET A 176 10.88 4.60 18.96
CA MET A 176 9.51 4.87 18.56
C MET A 176 9.45 5.96 17.51
N LYS A 177 8.51 5.84 16.60
CA LYS A 177 8.16 6.88 15.62
C LYS A 177 6.68 7.19 15.72
N TYR A 178 6.36 8.47 15.83
CA TYR A 178 5.00 8.96 15.62
C TYR A 178 4.62 8.81 14.14
N ILE A 179 3.44 8.27 13.87
CA ILE A 179 2.95 8.04 12.52
C ILE A 179 1.84 9.03 12.17
N CYS A 180 0.71 8.98 12.86
CA CYS A 180 -0.43 9.87 12.63
C CYS A 180 -1.38 9.90 13.82
N ASN A 181 -2.25 10.92 13.88
CA ASN A 181 -3.49 10.87 14.66
C ASN A 181 -4.63 10.37 13.79
N TYR A 182 -5.66 9.82 14.41
CA TYR A 182 -6.88 9.41 13.73
C TYR A 182 -8.08 9.50 14.68
N SER A 183 -9.27 9.69 14.13
CA SER A 183 -10.50 9.76 14.93
C SER A 183 -10.98 8.35 15.29
N SER A 184 -11.12 8.12 16.60
CA SER A 184 -11.61 6.84 17.14
C SER A 184 -13.14 6.77 17.19
N ASP A 185 -13.85 7.89 17.13
CA ASP A 185 -15.30 7.91 17.17
C ASP A 185 -15.91 8.13 15.78
N ARG A 186 -16.89 7.28 15.42
CA ARG A 186 -17.61 7.35 14.15
C ARG A 186 -18.73 8.37 14.12
N ASN A 187 -19.23 8.81 15.28
CA ASN A 187 -20.53 9.48 15.41
C ASN A 187 -20.52 10.74 16.27
N SER A 188 -19.42 11.14 16.90
CA SER A 188 -19.41 12.31 17.78
C SER A 188 -18.73 13.51 17.14
N ASP A 189 -19.32 14.70 17.35
CA ASP A 189 -18.69 15.99 17.04
C ASP A 189 -17.51 16.29 18.00
N TYR A 190 -17.32 15.50 19.05
CA TYR A 190 -16.19 15.54 19.97
C TYR A 190 -15.12 14.54 19.50
N HIS A 191 -14.14 15.03 18.77
CA HIS A 191 -13.02 14.24 18.30
C HIS A 191 -12.13 13.81 19.47
N GLN A 192 -12.23 12.56 19.92
CA GLN A 192 -11.16 11.90 20.64
C GLN A 192 -10.16 11.40 19.59
N ASP A 193 -9.11 12.16 19.38
CA ASP A 193 -8.04 11.75 18.49
C ASP A 193 -7.12 10.79 19.25
N GLU A 194 -6.88 9.63 18.67
CA GLU A 194 -5.89 8.68 19.13
C GLU A 194 -4.65 8.77 18.26
N ALA A 195 -3.49 8.43 18.81
CA ALA A 195 -2.22 8.51 18.12
C ALA A 195 -1.68 7.11 17.79
N LEU A 196 -1.27 6.91 16.53
CA LEU A 196 -0.55 5.71 16.10
C LEU A 196 0.95 5.93 16.22
N LEU A 197 1.60 5.09 17.02
CA LEU A 197 3.06 5.00 17.14
C LEU A 197 3.56 3.69 16.53
N CYS A 198 4.79 3.72 16.00
CA CYS A 198 5.50 2.52 15.57
C CYS A 198 6.76 2.35 16.42
N HIS A 199 6.82 1.26 17.20
CA HIS A 199 8.03 0.85 17.91
C HIS A 199 8.83 -0.09 17.02
N ILE A 200 10.14 0.17 16.87
CA ILE A 200 11.01 -0.53 15.93
C ILE A 200 12.20 -1.12 16.65
N ASN A 201 12.30 -2.44 16.65
CA ASN A 201 13.42 -3.14 17.26
C ASN A 201 14.51 -3.45 16.22
N ASN A 202 15.74 -3.57 16.67
CA ASN A 202 16.93 -3.91 15.88
C ASN A 202 17.36 -2.84 14.85
N ILE A 203 16.87 -1.60 14.99
CA ILE A 203 17.32 -0.45 14.20
C ILE A 203 17.65 0.70 15.17
N ASN A 204 18.70 1.45 14.87
CA ASN A 204 19.03 2.65 15.62
C ASN A 204 17.93 3.71 15.36
N GLY A 205 17.49 4.41 16.40
CA GLY A 205 16.43 5.42 16.31
C GLY A 205 16.66 6.51 15.25
N LYS A 206 17.93 6.83 14.93
CA LYS A 206 18.28 7.77 13.85
C LYS A 206 18.00 7.22 12.45
N GLU A 207 18.04 5.90 12.25
CA GLU A 207 17.87 5.22 10.97
C GLU A 207 16.42 4.80 10.70
N VAL A 208 15.55 4.95 11.68
CA VAL A 208 14.14 4.51 11.61
C VAL A 208 13.40 5.15 10.42
N GLY A 209 13.59 6.46 10.20
CA GLY A 209 12.95 7.18 9.09
C GLY A 209 13.36 6.63 7.72
N ASP A 210 14.66 6.45 7.52
CA ASP A 210 15.23 5.93 6.28
C ASP A 210 14.79 4.48 6.02
N PHE A 211 14.77 3.67 7.08
CA PHE A 211 14.28 2.28 6.98
C PHE A 211 12.81 2.23 6.54
N LEU A 212 11.92 3.00 7.18
CA LEU A 212 10.50 3.03 6.80
C LEU A 212 10.30 3.56 5.38
N THR A 213 11.06 4.56 4.96
CA THR A 213 11.05 5.07 3.59
C THR A 213 11.52 4.01 2.58
N LYS A 214 12.61 3.31 2.89
CA LYS A 214 13.10 2.19 2.08
C LYS A 214 12.07 1.05 2.01
N LEU A 215 11.44 0.71 3.12
CA LEU A 215 10.41 -0.32 3.21
C LEU A 215 9.18 0.07 2.39
N SER A 216 8.70 1.31 2.49
CA SER A 216 7.53 1.80 1.75
C SER A 216 7.66 1.65 0.24
N ASN A 217 8.90 1.76 -0.29
CA ASN A 217 9.20 1.58 -1.71
C ASN A 217 9.33 0.11 -2.14
N LYS A 218 9.26 -0.83 -1.18
CA LYS A 218 9.36 -2.27 -1.41
C LYS A 218 8.08 -3.04 -1.09
N ILE A 219 6.99 -2.33 -0.77
CA ILE A 219 5.67 -2.90 -0.51
C ILE A 219 4.72 -2.52 -1.63
N PHE A 220 4.08 -3.53 -2.21
CA PHE A 220 3.13 -3.37 -3.31
C PHE A 220 1.84 -4.14 -3.02
N LEU A 221 0.72 -3.60 -3.49
CA LEU A 221 -0.58 -4.25 -3.43
C LEU A 221 -1.23 -4.23 -4.80
N ALA A 222 -1.62 -5.41 -5.30
CA ALA A 222 -2.47 -5.57 -6.46
C ALA A 222 -3.83 -6.11 -6.02
N ALA A 223 -4.92 -5.43 -6.35
CA ALA A 223 -6.27 -5.80 -5.90
C ALA A 223 -7.33 -5.41 -6.93
N PRO A 224 -8.54 -6.02 -6.90
CA PRO A 224 -9.69 -5.48 -7.61
C PRO A 224 -10.00 -4.07 -7.16
N SER A 225 -10.39 -3.18 -8.08
CA SER A 225 -10.76 -1.79 -7.75
C SER A 225 -11.90 -1.72 -6.74
N THR A 226 -12.78 -2.71 -6.73
CA THR A 226 -13.91 -2.83 -5.81
C THR A 226 -13.50 -3.21 -4.37
N GLN A 227 -12.26 -3.62 -4.15
CA GLN A 227 -11.76 -4.09 -2.84
C GLN A 227 -10.94 -3.04 -2.07
N VAL A 228 -10.59 -1.91 -2.70
CA VAL A 228 -9.69 -0.90 -2.11
C VAL A 228 -10.42 0.24 -1.38
N PHE A 229 -11.68 0.08 -1.07
CA PHE A 229 -12.50 1.11 -0.42
C PHE A 229 -12.02 1.51 0.98
N LEU A 230 -11.24 0.69 1.68
CA LEU A 230 -10.69 1.03 3.00
C LEU A 230 -9.72 2.20 2.98
N PHE A 231 -9.14 2.52 1.83
CA PHE A 231 -8.25 3.66 1.65
C PHE A 231 -9.01 4.99 1.47
N LEU A 232 -10.31 4.91 1.19
CA LEU A 232 -11.13 6.07 0.92
C LEU A 232 -11.60 6.73 2.22
N PRO A 233 -11.88 8.05 2.21
CA PRO A 233 -12.48 8.75 3.33
C PRO A 233 -13.77 8.07 3.80
N PRO A 234 -14.09 8.11 5.11
CA PRO A 234 -15.28 7.46 5.66
C PRO A 234 -16.58 7.86 4.98
N ASP A 235 -16.75 9.14 4.65
CA ASP A 235 -17.95 9.65 3.99
C ASP A 235 -18.07 9.15 2.56
N SER A 236 -16.96 9.08 1.83
CA SER A 236 -16.93 8.47 0.49
C SER A 236 -17.32 7.00 0.53
N ARG A 237 -16.85 6.26 1.56
CA ARG A 237 -17.26 4.85 1.76
C ARG A 237 -18.76 4.70 2.04
N ARG A 238 -19.35 5.61 2.85
CA ARG A 238 -20.80 5.61 3.13
C ARG A 238 -21.63 5.88 1.86
N LEU A 239 -21.16 6.80 1.02
CA LEU A 239 -21.81 7.12 -0.24
C LEU A 239 -21.85 5.95 -1.22
N LEU A 240 -20.82 5.07 -1.23
CA LEU A 240 -20.78 3.88 -2.10
C LEU A 240 -21.95 2.90 -1.86
N PHE A 241 -22.48 2.90 -0.64
CA PHE A 241 -23.57 2.00 -0.23
C PHE A 241 -24.89 2.74 -0.03
N SER A 242 -24.99 3.99 -0.50
CA SER A 242 -26.21 4.80 -0.45
C SER A 242 -26.84 4.98 -1.83
N ASN A 243 -28.17 5.02 -1.89
CA ASN A 243 -28.93 5.26 -3.15
C ASN A 243 -28.81 6.68 -3.69
N SER A 244 -27.74 7.43 -3.37
CA SER A 244 -27.59 8.80 -3.84
C SER A 244 -26.92 8.83 -5.23
N SER A 245 -27.56 9.48 -6.20
CA SER A 245 -27.04 9.72 -7.56
C SER A 245 -25.71 10.51 -7.60
N LYS A 246 -25.27 11.03 -6.47
CA LYS A 246 -23.96 11.72 -6.30
C LYS A 246 -22.79 10.74 -6.06
N ALA A 247 -23.08 9.52 -5.60
CA ALA A 247 -22.05 8.53 -5.23
C ALA A 247 -21.24 8.05 -6.44
N ASP A 248 -21.95 7.75 -7.55
CA ASP A 248 -21.30 7.12 -8.71
C ASP A 248 -20.31 8.03 -9.43
N LYS A 249 -20.55 9.35 -9.43
CA LYS A 249 -19.72 10.29 -10.20
C LYS A 249 -18.36 10.57 -9.57
N ASN A 250 -18.18 10.34 -8.27
CA ASN A 250 -16.96 10.71 -7.56
C ASN A 250 -16.04 9.51 -7.24
N TYR A 251 -16.57 8.28 -7.21
CA TYR A 251 -15.79 7.09 -6.82
C TYR A 251 -14.54 6.87 -7.68
N TYR A 252 -14.70 6.87 -8.99
CA TYR A 252 -13.58 6.68 -9.91
C TYR A 252 -12.53 7.78 -9.81
N GLY A 253 -12.95 9.02 -9.54
CA GLY A 253 -12.04 10.14 -9.31
C GLY A 253 -11.22 9.95 -8.03
N ILE A 254 -11.87 9.58 -6.93
CA ILE A 254 -11.21 9.33 -5.64
C ILE A 254 -10.27 8.13 -5.74
N LEU A 255 -10.70 7.05 -6.42
CA LEU A 255 -9.86 5.87 -6.65
C LEU A 255 -8.65 6.22 -7.53
N ALA A 256 -8.81 7.04 -8.55
CA ALA A 256 -7.72 7.49 -9.40
C ALA A 256 -6.71 8.35 -8.62
N SER A 257 -7.17 9.26 -7.74
CA SER A 257 -6.32 10.03 -6.84
C SER A 257 -5.55 9.11 -5.88
N ALA A 258 -6.23 8.18 -5.22
CA ALA A 258 -5.59 7.23 -4.33
C ALA A 258 -4.49 6.41 -5.04
N ARG A 259 -4.73 5.95 -6.27
CA ARG A 259 -3.71 5.25 -7.08
C ARG A 259 -2.53 6.13 -7.48
N PHE A 260 -2.77 7.41 -7.72
CA PHE A 260 -1.72 8.37 -8.05
C PHE A 260 -0.79 8.61 -6.84
N GLU A 261 -1.37 8.75 -5.66
CA GLU A 261 -0.65 8.98 -4.42
C GLU A 261 0.02 7.71 -3.87
N LEU A 262 -0.68 6.57 -3.91
CA LEU A 262 -0.17 5.26 -3.48
C LEU A 262 0.55 4.56 -4.64
N LYS A 263 1.79 4.93 -4.89
CA LYS A 263 2.59 4.37 -6.00
C LYS A 263 2.75 2.84 -5.97
N GLY A 264 2.60 2.22 -4.79
CA GLY A 264 2.61 0.77 -4.60
C GLY A 264 1.27 0.09 -4.90
N LEU A 265 0.18 0.84 -5.08
CA LEU A 265 -1.14 0.29 -5.38
C LEU A 265 -1.34 0.07 -6.87
N PHE A 266 -1.77 -1.12 -7.23
CA PHE A 266 -2.20 -1.52 -8.56
C PHE A 266 -3.61 -2.08 -8.50
N THR A 267 -4.45 -1.73 -9.46
CA THR A 267 -5.79 -2.33 -9.59
C THR A 267 -5.92 -3.05 -10.92
N TYR A 268 -6.63 -4.19 -10.92
CA TYR A 268 -6.83 -5.04 -12.10
C TYR A 268 -7.84 -4.47 -13.10
N ASP A 269 -7.83 -3.16 -13.32
CA ASP A 269 -8.77 -2.50 -14.24
C ASP A 269 -8.22 -2.44 -15.66
N PHE A 270 -9.02 -1.89 -16.57
CA PHE A 270 -8.69 -1.65 -17.99
C PHE A 270 -7.49 -0.71 -18.24
N LEU A 271 -6.77 -0.32 -17.20
CA LEU A 271 -5.55 0.50 -17.30
C LEU A 271 -4.36 -0.21 -17.96
N ALA A 272 -4.48 -1.51 -18.21
CA ALA A 272 -3.46 -2.30 -18.90
C ALA A 272 -3.01 -1.65 -20.21
N VAL A 273 -3.93 -1.14 -21.02
CA VAL A 273 -3.59 -0.54 -22.32
C VAL A 273 -2.70 0.68 -22.17
N LYS A 274 -3.02 1.59 -21.24
CA LYS A 274 -2.17 2.78 -20.99
C LYS A 274 -0.79 2.39 -20.47
N LEU A 275 -0.74 1.42 -19.57
CA LEU A 275 0.50 0.92 -19.00
C LEU A 275 1.34 0.20 -20.07
N LEU A 276 0.68 -0.54 -20.94
CA LEU A 276 1.26 -1.24 -22.07
C LEU A 276 1.90 -0.27 -23.07
N ILE A 277 1.16 0.75 -23.55
CA ILE A 277 1.69 1.79 -24.43
C ILE A 277 2.89 2.51 -23.79
N LYS A 278 2.78 2.85 -22.51
CA LYS A 278 3.90 3.46 -21.78
C LYS A 278 5.12 2.54 -21.76
N SER A 279 4.94 1.25 -21.50
CA SER A 279 6.04 0.27 -21.44
C SER A 279 6.75 0.14 -22.77
N PHE A 280 6.04 0.22 -23.89
CA PHE A 280 6.63 0.24 -25.22
C PHE A 280 7.42 1.53 -25.49
N LYS A 281 6.85 2.68 -25.12
CA LYS A 281 7.57 3.97 -25.20
C LYS A 281 8.87 3.95 -24.39
N ASP A 282 8.79 3.46 -23.15
CA ASP A 282 9.95 3.35 -22.26
C ASP A 282 11.01 2.37 -22.81
N ALA A 283 10.58 1.26 -23.45
CA ALA A 283 11.47 0.29 -24.08
C ALA A 283 12.18 0.90 -25.31
N ARG A 284 11.43 1.54 -26.21
CA ARG A 284 11.97 2.28 -27.35
C ARG A 284 13.00 3.33 -26.92
N ASP A 285 12.65 4.11 -25.90
CA ASP A 285 13.53 5.18 -25.41
C ASP A 285 14.82 4.63 -24.77
N ARG A 286 14.76 3.44 -24.13
CA ARG A 286 15.97 2.73 -23.66
C ARG A 286 16.85 2.33 -24.84
N ASP A 287 16.28 1.71 -25.86
CA ASP A 287 17.02 1.25 -27.05
C ASP A 287 17.67 2.42 -27.79
N PHE A 288 16.98 3.54 -27.90
CA PHE A 288 17.52 4.76 -28.48
C PHE A 288 18.68 5.36 -27.64
N ARG A 289 18.54 5.39 -26.31
CA ARG A 289 19.64 5.83 -25.43
C ARG A 289 20.85 4.92 -25.52
N GLU A 290 20.66 3.64 -25.75
CA GLU A 290 21.74 2.70 -25.99
C GLU A 290 22.43 3.00 -27.31
N ALA A 291 21.68 3.30 -28.38
CA ALA A 291 22.24 3.70 -29.67
C ALA A 291 23.12 4.98 -29.57
N ILE A 292 22.70 5.95 -28.75
CA ILE A 292 23.51 7.17 -28.53
C ILE A 292 24.84 6.81 -27.84
N LYS A 293 24.85 5.81 -26.93
CA LYS A 293 26.05 5.44 -26.17
C LYS A 293 27.01 4.50 -26.92
N THR A 294 26.43 3.57 -27.67
CA THR A 294 27.19 2.43 -28.26
C THR A 294 27.23 2.44 -29.77
N GLY A 295 26.44 3.29 -30.44
CA GLY A 295 26.26 3.30 -31.88
C GLY A 295 25.28 2.21 -32.39
N SER A 296 24.72 1.37 -31.52
CA SER A 296 23.81 0.29 -31.90
C SER A 296 22.53 0.34 -31.04
N TYR A 297 21.38 0.17 -31.66
CA TYR A 297 20.09 0.09 -30.91
C TYR A 297 20.07 -1.10 -29.96
N GLY A 298 19.47 -0.90 -28.78
CA GLY A 298 19.19 -1.96 -27.83
C GLY A 298 18.11 -2.92 -28.32
N ASN A 299 17.77 -3.89 -27.50
CA ASN A 299 16.80 -4.94 -27.81
C ASN A 299 15.57 -4.95 -26.87
N SER A 300 15.38 -3.89 -26.10
CA SER A 300 14.32 -3.84 -25.07
C SER A 300 12.92 -3.88 -25.66
N TYR A 301 12.72 -3.19 -26.80
CA TYR A 301 11.44 -3.15 -27.51
C TYR A 301 11.07 -4.53 -28.08
N GLN A 302 12.00 -5.17 -28.79
CA GLN A 302 11.79 -6.48 -29.39
C GLN A 302 11.60 -7.57 -28.31
N SER A 303 12.37 -7.50 -27.23
CA SER A 303 12.22 -8.41 -26.08
C SER A 303 10.82 -8.30 -25.48
N LEU A 304 10.33 -7.08 -25.26
CA LEU A 304 8.99 -6.85 -24.72
C LEU A 304 7.90 -7.43 -25.62
N ILE A 305 7.98 -7.22 -26.95
CA ILE A 305 7.03 -7.81 -27.91
C ILE A 305 7.04 -9.34 -27.84
N ASN A 306 8.22 -9.95 -27.81
CA ASN A 306 8.38 -11.39 -27.76
C ASN A 306 7.74 -11.97 -26.46
N ASP A 307 8.02 -11.36 -25.33
CA ASP A 307 7.46 -11.78 -24.04
C ASP A 307 5.94 -11.68 -24.02
N LEU A 308 5.38 -10.57 -24.53
CA LEU A 308 3.93 -10.39 -24.61
C LEU A 308 3.27 -11.36 -25.58
N ASN A 309 3.89 -11.66 -26.71
CA ASN A 309 3.39 -12.64 -27.65
C ASN A 309 3.41 -14.07 -27.09
N LEU A 310 4.38 -14.39 -26.23
CA LEU A 310 4.38 -15.67 -25.50
C LEU A 310 3.21 -15.77 -24.53
N LEU A 311 2.88 -14.67 -23.83
CA LEU A 311 1.75 -14.61 -22.91
C LEU A 311 0.39 -14.75 -23.60
N LEU A 312 0.29 -14.21 -24.82
CA LEU A 312 -0.95 -14.21 -25.61
C LEU A 312 -1.21 -15.53 -26.38
N GLY A 313 -0.20 -16.39 -26.48
CA GLY A 313 -0.31 -17.69 -27.14
C GLY A 313 -0.57 -17.58 -28.66
N ASN A 314 -1.80 -17.72 -29.09
CA ASN A 314 -2.21 -17.66 -30.52
C ASN A 314 -2.47 -16.24 -31.05
N LYS A 315 -2.33 -15.22 -30.19
CA LYS A 315 -2.49 -13.82 -30.56
C LYS A 315 -1.13 -13.10 -30.58
N ARG A 316 -1.04 -12.05 -31.37
CA ARG A 316 0.13 -11.19 -31.45
C ARG A 316 -0.29 -9.76 -31.14
N ILE A 317 0.56 -9.06 -30.37
CA ILE A 317 0.37 -7.64 -30.11
C ILE A 317 0.92 -6.82 -31.28
N ASN A 318 0.18 -5.80 -31.67
CA ASN A 318 0.59 -4.82 -32.65
C ASN A 318 0.35 -3.41 -32.11
N LEU A 319 1.27 -2.49 -32.35
CA LEU A 319 1.14 -1.09 -31.94
C LEU A 319 0.90 -0.23 -33.17
N ASN A 320 0.12 0.83 -32.99
CA ASN A 320 0.02 1.89 -33.97
C ASN A 320 1.39 2.56 -34.15
N GLU A 321 1.72 2.99 -35.36
CA GLU A 321 3.00 3.62 -35.70
C GLU A 321 3.30 4.85 -34.82
N ASP A 322 2.26 5.58 -34.45
CA ASP A 322 2.35 6.79 -33.59
C ASP A 322 2.33 6.48 -32.08
N PHE A 323 2.25 5.20 -31.68
CA PHE A 323 2.08 4.78 -30.29
C PHE A 323 0.82 5.35 -29.60
N SER A 324 -0.23 5.63 -30.38
CA SER A 324 -1.53 6.10 -29.84
C SER A 324 -2.39 4.98 -29.28
N GLY A 325 -2.22 3.76 -29.78
CA GLY A 325 -3.01 2.59 -29.43
C GLY A 325 -2.29 1.27 -29.64
N VAL A 326 -2.96 0.21 -29.21
CA VAL A 326 -2.56 -1.18 -29.45
C VAL A 326 -3.75 -1.92 -30.04
N ASN A 327 -3.47 -2.81 -30.97
CA ASN A 327 -4.39 -3.84 -31.43
C ASN A 327 -3.73 -5.22 -31.32
N PHE A 328 -4.50 -6.26 -31.57
CA PHE A 328 -4.02 -7.62 -31.49
C PHE A 328 -4.39 -8.34 -32.79
N GLN A 329 -3.61 -9.31 -33.15
CA GLN A 329 -3.85 -10.13 -34.34
C GLN A 329 -4.02 -11.59 -33.92
N LEU A 330 -5.14 -12.17 -34.24
CA LEU A 330 -5.39 -13.60 -34.07
C LEU A 330 -5.11 -14.32 -35.39
N TYR A 331 -4.22 -15.31 -35.35
CA TYR A 331 -3.96 -16.19 -36.50
C TYR A 331 -4.81 -17.44 -36.38
N ASN A 332 -5.78 -17.58 -37.29
CA ASN A 332 -6.67 -18.72 -37.30
C ASN A 332 -6.79 -19.27 -38.73
N ASN A 333 -6.38 -20.53 -38.96
CA ASN A 333 -6.51 -21.26 -40.21
C ASN A 333 -6.01 -20.50 -41.47
N GLY A 334 -4.95 -19.70 -41.34
CA GLY A 334 -4.37 -18.91 -42.43
C GLY A 334 -5.00 -17.52 -42.62
N GLU A 335 -6.01 -17.18 -41.86
CA GLU A 335 -6.59 -15.84 -41.82
C GLU A 335 -6.05 -15.06 -40.60
N THR A 336 -5.83 -13.77 -40.80
CA THR A 336 -5.46 -12.85 -39.73
C THR A 336 -6.66 -11.99 -39.38
N ILE A 337 -7.14 -12.12 -38.16
CA ILE A 337 -8.26 -11.34 -37.62
C ILE A 337 -7.68 -10.27 -36.70
N GLU A 338 -8.01 -9.01 -36.98
CA GLU A 338 -7.66 -7.89 -36.10
C GLU A 338 -8.62 -7.86 -34.91
N LEU A 339 -8.06 -7.73 -33.71
CA LEU A 339 -8.76 -7.65 -32.44
C LEU A 339 -8.35 -6.36 -31.71
N TYR A 340 -9.29 -5.79 -30.99
CA TYR A 340 -9.04 -4.66 -30.11
C TYR A 340 -8.89 -5.12 -28.65
N PRO A 341 -8.45 -4.26 -27.72
CA PRO A 341 -8.33 -4.63 -26.31
C PRO A 341 -9.62 -5.18 -25.69
N GLU A 342 -10.78 -4.69 -26.12
CA GLU A 342 -12.09 -5.16 -25.68
C GLU A 342 -12.46 -6.57 -26.17
N ASP A 343 -11.78 -7.07 -27.19
CA ASP A 343 -11.97 -8.42 -27.72
C ASP A 343 -11.12 -9.47 -26.98
N LEU A 344 -10.22 -9.03 -26.10
CA LEU A 344 -9.48 -9.93 -25.23
C LEU A 344 -10.36 -10.37 -24.04
N SER A 345 -10.18 -11.60 -23.62
CA SER A 345 -10.81 -12.06 -22.37
C SER A 345 -10.28 -11.27 -21.15
N HIS A 346 -11.10 -11.15 -20.13
CA HIS A 346 -10.68 -10.51 -18.88
C HIS A 346 -9.44 -11.18 -18.28
N GLY A 347 -9.30 -12.50 -18.41
CA GLY A 347 -8.13 -13.23 -17.95
C GLY A 347 -6.86 -12.86 -18.70
N GLU A 348 -6.92 -12.74 -20.04
CA GLU A 348 -5.79 -12.29 -20.87
C GLU A 348 -5.36 -10.87 -20.50
N LEU A 349 -6.31 -9.94 -20.41
CA LEU A 349 -6.04 -8.56 -20.02
C LEU A 349 -5.42 -8.48 -18.62
N LYS A 350 -5.94 -9.26 -17.67
CA LYS A 350 -5.42 -9.28 -16.30
C LYS A 350 -3.99 -9.84 -16.25
N ARG A 351 -3.73 -10.96 -16.95
CA ARG A 351 -2.39 -11.57 -17.00
C ARG A 351 -1.36 -10.64 -17.63
N LEU A 352 -1.71 -9.99 -18.76
CA LEU A 352 -0.90 -8.94 -19.37
C LEU A 352 -0.65 -7.77 -18.43
N SER A 353 -1.69 -7.31 -17.72
CA SER A 353 -1.59 -6.20 -16.78
C SER A 353 -0.61 -6.47 -15.65
N ILE A 354 -0.68 -7.66 -15.05
CA ILE A 354 0.22 -8.07 -13.96
C ILE A 354 1.66 -8.13 -14.47
N TYR A 355 1.89 -8.78 -15.62
CA TYR A 355 3.21 -8.85 -16.23
C TYR A 355 3.81 -7.46 -16.46
N ILE A 356 3.07 -6.59 -17.17
CA ILE A 356 3.51 -5.23 -17.49
C ILE A 356 3.75 -4.42 -16.21
N TRP A 357 2.88 -4.54 -15.22
CA TRP A 357 3.06 -3.84 -13.95
C TRP A 357 4.36 -4.23 -13.26
N LEU A 358 4.64 -5.54 -13.12
CA LEU A 358 5.86 -6.03 -12.51
C LEU A 358 7.13 -5.56 -13.24
N LYS A 359 7.10 -5.63 -14.60
CA LYS A 359 8.25 -5.25 -15.43
C LYS A 359 8.44 -3.74 -15.54
N SER A 360 7.37 -2.96 -15.80
CA SER A 360 7.45 -1.51 -16.01
C SER A 360 7.84 -0.76 -14.74
N ARG A 361 7.40 -1.24 -13.57
CA ARG A 361 7.77 -0.68 -12.28
C ARG A 361 9.10 -1.22 -11.75
N ASN A 362 9.72 -2.16 -12.46
CA ASN A 362 10.96 -2.84 -12.04
C ASN A 362 10.86 -3.37 -10.58
N ILE A 363 9.73 -4.06 -10.28
CA ILE A 363 9.45 -4.56 -8.93
C ILE A 363 10.37 -5.73 -8.66
N LYS A 364 11.39 -5.51 -7.81
CA LYS A 364 12.41 -6.49 -7.44
C LYS A 364 12.73 -6.39 -5.95
N ASP A 365 13.04 -7.54 -5.35
CA ASP A 365 13.39 -7.66 -3.93
C ASP A 365 12.35 -7.00 -3.03
N ALA A 366 11.07 -7.21 -3.37
CA ALA A 366 9.90 -6.54 -2.82
C ALA A 366 8.93 -7.57 -2.22
N ILE A 367 8.03 -7.08 -1.37
CA ILE A 367 6.87 -7.80 -0.87
C ILE A 367 5.67 -7.37 -1.73
N VAL A 368 5.09 -8.32 -2.44
CA VAL A 368 3.97 -8.10 -3.36
C VAL A 368 2.74 -8.81 -2.79
N LEU A 369 1.77 -8.02 -2.37
CA LEU A 369 0.49 -8.50 -1.88
C LEU A 369 -0.50 -8.53 -3.06
N MET A 370 -1.20 -9.63 -3.27
CA MET A 370 -2.16 -9.74 -4.37
C MET A 370 -3.49 -10.28 -3.84
N ASP A 371 -4.56 -9.54 -4.09
CA ASP A 371 -5.91 -9.91 -3.67
C ASP A 371 -6.70 -10.43 -4.86
N GLU A 372 -7.30 -11.62 -4.71
CA GLU A 372 -8.15 -12.24 -5.73
C GLU A 372 -7.49 -12.31 -7.13
N VAL A 373 -6.22 -12.70 -7.17
CA VAL A 373 -5.45 -12.77 -8.43
C VAL A 373 -6.07 -13.74 -9.42
N GLU A 374 -6.71 -14.79 -8.92
CA GLU A 374 -7.33 -15.88 -9.71
C GLU A 374 -8.64 -15.50 -10.41
N ILE A 375 -9.32 -14.43 -9.98
CA ILE A 375 -10.60 -14.04 -10.61
C ILE A 375 -10.38 -13.77 -12.09
N ALA A 376 -11.28 -14.31 -12.90
CA ALA A 376 -11.27 -14.31 -14.37
C ALA A 376 -10.22 -15.24 -15.02
N PHE A 377 -9.42 -15.99 -14.26
CA PHE A 377 -8.54 -17.01 -14.83
C PHE A 377 -9.25 -18.36 -14.97
N HIS A 378 -9.05 -19.00 -16.12
CA HIS A 378 -9.35 -20.43 -16.27
C HIS A 378 -8.56 -21.25 -15.24
N PRO A 379 -9.07 -22.38 -14.72
CA PRO A 379 -8.36 -23.22 -13.75
C PRO A 379 -6.88 -23.48 -14.12
N ASP A 380 -6.58 -23.78 -15.38
CA ASP A 380 -5.20 -24.00 -15.84
C ASP A 380 -4.31 -22.77 -15.62
N TRP A 381 -4.85 -21.56 -15.82
CA TRP A 381 -4.13 -20.32 -15.58
C TRP A 381 -4.01 -19.99 -14.10
N GLN A 382 -4.91 -20.52 -13.27
CA GLN A 382 -4.78 -20.39 -11.82
C GLN A 382 -3.58 -21.21 -11.28
N TYR A 383 -3.30 -22.38 -11.89
CA TYR A 383 -2.06 -23.10 -11.63
C TYR A 383 -0.85 -22.36 -12.21
N GLN A 384 -0.95 -21.91 -13.43
CA GLN A 384 0.16 -21.30 -14.16
C GLN A 384 0.65 -19.99 -13.57
N ILE A 385 -0.22 -19.18 -12.93
CA ILE A 385 0.17 -17.88 -12.38
C ILE A 385 1.30 -17.99 -11.37
N ILE A 386 1.43 -19.10 -10.66
CA ILE A 386 2.52 -19.34 -9.71
C ILE A 386 3.87 -19.39 -10.45
N SER A 387 3.96 -20.17 -11.52
CA SER A 387 5.17 -20.23 -12.37
C SER A 387 5.43 -18.91 -13.09
N ASP A 388 4.38 -18.24 -13.57
CA ASP A 388 4.47 -16.93 -14.19
C ASP A 388 5.10 -15.89 -13.26
N LEU A 389 4.62 -15.76 -12.01
CA LEU A 389 5.15 -14.83 -11.02
C LEU A 389 6.61 -15.13 -10.68
N GLN A 390 6.96 -16.42 -10.60
CA GLN A 390 8.33 -16.87 -10.35
C GLN A 390 9.27 -16.54 -11.52
N GLU A 391 8.79 -16.66 -12.76
CA GLU A 391 9.57 -16.34 -13.96
C GLU A 391 9.69 -14.83 -14.18
N TRP A 392 8.58 -14.10 -13.99
CA TRP A 392 8.55 -12.67 -14.30
C TRP A 392 9.36 -11.83 -13.33
N ALA A 393 9.32 -12.15 -12.04
CA ALA A 393 10.06 -11.41 -11.01
C ALA A 393 10.41 -12.31 -9.81
N PRO A 394 11.42 -13.20 -9.94
CA PRO A 394 11.75 -14.27 -9.00
C PRO A 394 12.30 -13.80 -7.65
N SER A 395 12.81 -12.57 -7.57
CA SER A 395 13.38 -12.03 -6.33
C SER A 395 12.33 -11.53 -5.33
N ASN A 396 11.07 -11.42 -5.77
CA ASN A 396 9.99 -10.94 -4.92
C ASN A 396 9.44 -12.05 -4.01
N GLN A 397 8.83 -11.62 -2.91
CA GLN A 397 7.93 -12.43 -2.11
C GLN A 397 6.49 -12.07 -2.50
N TYR A 398 5.67 -13.08 -2.73
CA TYR A 398 4.26 -12.92 -3.05
C TYR A 398 3.37 -13.47 -1.94
N ILE A 399 2.36 -12.71 -1.54
CA ILE A 399 1.33 -13.13 -0.59
C ILE A 399 -0.01 -12.96 -1.29
N LEU A 400 -0.68 -14.08 -1.57
CA LEU A 400 -1.83 -14.16 -2.45
C LEU A 400 -3.08 -14.46 -1.64
N ALA A 401 -3.96 -13.48 -1.40
CA ALA A 401 -5.27 -13.75 -0.83
C ALA A 401 -6.14 -14.40 -1.92
N THR A 402 -6.58 -15.62 -1.69
CA THR A 402 -7.23 -16.44 -2.72
C THR A 402 -8.35 -17.31 -2.16
N HIS A 403 -9.28 -17.66 -3.04
CA HIS A 403 -10.28 -18.71 -2.86
C HIS A 403 -10.04 -19.92 -3.79
N SER A 404 -8.99 -19.89 -4.59
CA SER A 404 -8.67 -20.93 -5.55
C SER A 404 -7.94 -22.11 -4.92
N TYR A 405 -8.55 -23.28 -4.95
CA TYR A 405 -7.87 -24.52 -4.63
C TYR A 405 -6.73 -24.82 -5.61
N ALA A 406 -6.94 -24.58 -6.91
CA ALA A 406 -5.94 -24.78 -7.96
C ALA A 406 -4.65 -24.00 -7.67
N LEU A 407 -4.78 -22.74 -7.24
CA LEU A 407 -3.63 -21.91 -6.87
C LEU A 407 -2.91 -22.46 -5.63
N CYS A 408 -3.65 -22.96 -4.64
CA CYS A 408 -3.07 -23.56 -3.44
C CYS A 408 -2.38 -24.90 -3.75
N GLU A 409 -2.97 -25.74 -4.62
CA GLU A 409 -2.43 -27.04 -5.03
C GLU A 409 -1.18 -26.94 -5.91
N ALA A 410 -0.96 -25.77 -6.56
CA ALA A 410 0.25 -25.51 -7.34
C ALA A 410 1.51 -25.42 -6.45
N LEU A 411 1.35 -25.39 -5.13
CA LEU A 411 2.40 -25.27 -4.14
C LEU A 411 2.34 -26.40 -3.10
N THR A 412 3.37 -26.55 -2.30
CA THR A 412 3.31 -27.51 -1.18
C THR A 412 2.40 -26.98 -0.07
N PRO A 413 1.77 -27.86 0.73
CA PRO A 413 0.89 -27.44 1.84
C PRO A 413 1.54 -26.45 2.81
N ALA A 414 2.86 -26.50 3.01
CA ALA A 414 3.59 -25.61 3.90
C ALA A 414 3.60 -24.13 3.42
N HIS A 415 3.44 -23.91 2.11
CA HIS A 415 3.32 -22.55 1.56
C HIS A 415 1.96 -21.93 1.85
N VAL A 416 0.91 -22.74 1.96
CA VAL A 416 -0.47 -22.28 2.18
C VAL A 416 -0.62 -21.86 3.64
N LYS A 417 -1.03 -20.62 3.84
CA LYS A 417 -1.31 -20.06 5.17
C LYS A 417 -2.82 -19.90 5.34
N GLU A 418 -3.32 -20.26 6.50
CA GLU A 418 -4.76 -20.21 6.78
C GLU A 418 -5.08 -19.07 7.75
N ILE A 419 -6.16 -18.38 7.48
CA ILE A 419 -6.79 -17.44 8.40
C ILE A 419 -8.04 -18.13 8.94
N GLU A 420 -8.12 -18.32 10.25
CA GLU A 420 -9.29 -18.95 10.85
C GLU A 420 -10.57 -18.16 10.56
N PRO A 421 -11.66 -18.85 10.16
CA PRO A 421 -12.90 -18.17 9.86
C PRO A 421 -13.53 -17.64 11.14
N LYS A 422 -14.15 -16.46 11.04
CA LYS A 422 -14.95 -15.80 12.10
C LYS A 422 -16.32 -16.43 12.31
N LEU A 423 -16.49 -17.70 12.12
CA LEU A 423 -17.74 -18.34 12.45
C LEU A 423 -17.98 -18.20 13.95
N ILE A 424 -18.82 -17.24 14.33
CA ILE A 424 -19.49 -17.24 15.61
C ILE A 424 -20.25 -18.56 15.65
N LYS A 425 -19.73 -19.53 16.38
CA LYS A 425 -20.53 -20.68 16.75
C LYS A 425 -21.76 -20.12 17.49
N GLN A 426 -22.90 -20.06 16.81
CA GLN A 426 -24.15 -19.90 17.52
C GLN A 426 -24.18 -21.03 18.53
N LYS A 427 -24.11 -20.68 19.82
CA LYS A 427 -24.38 -21.63 20.88
C LYS A 427 -25.83 -22.08 20.67
N SER A 428 -26.00 -23.31 20.20
CA SER A 428 -27.26 -24.01 20.20
C SER A 428 -27.78 -24.19 21.64
#